data_2c4f53e2c88bbace0e9933f2e8037d24
#
_entry.id   2c4f53e2c88bbace0e9933f2e8037d24
#
_cell.length_a   1.000
_cell.length_b   1.000
_cell.length_c   1.000
_cell.angle_alpha   90.00
_cell.angle_beta   90.00
_cell.angle_gamma   90.00
#
_symmetry.space_group_name_H-M   'P 1'
#
loop_
_entity.id
_entity.type
_entity.pdbx_description
1 polymer ?
#
loop_
_entity_poly.entity_id
_entity_poly.type
_entity_poly.pdbx_seq_one_letter_code
_entity_poly.pdbx_strand_id
1 'polypeptide(L)'
;MSIIIDALPSAYEYDGRVYDMQTDFKEWMKFELLLTDTDIPINDKSRRLLELVFPQIPPDENLWDFILWFYQCGKEGARASKKAKSQKQTAIYSFEYDDGYIYAAFREIYNINLITVPYLHWWEFKSMFRALHDCKIVDIMGYRSEEISRDTPEYHKKFLTEMKRVYALPKSLTEQQKLAELKKIRESLNL
;
A
#
# COMPACT_ATOMS: atom_id res chain seq x y z
N MET A 1 13.05 -10.09 -9.98
CA MET A 1 13.93 -9.19 -9.24
C MET A 1 13.95 -9.59 -7.77
N SER A 2 15.13 -9.70 -7.15
CA SER A 2 15.33 -10.08 -5.75
C SER A 2 15.73 -8.86 -4.94
N ILE A 3 15.03 -8.57 -3.86
CA ILE A 3 15.34 -7.44 -2.97
C ILE A 3 16.69 -7.57 -2.25
N ILE A 4 17.26 -8.78 -2.24
CA ILE A 4 18.53 -9.06 -1.53
C ILE A 4 19.73 -9.02 -2.49
N ILE A 5 19.52 -9.39 -3.77
CA ILE A 5 20.60 -9.61 -4.74
C ILE A 5 20.70 -8.43 -5.72
N ASP A 6 19.54 -7.94 -6.17
CA ASP A 6 19.49 -6.92 -7.21
C ASP A 6 19.48 -5.52 -6.56
N ALA A 7 20.06 -4.53 -7.24
CA ALA A 7 19.88 -3.13 -6.84
C ALA A 7 18.40 -2.75 -6.94
N LEU A 8 17.89 -2.09 -5.90
CA LEU A 8 16.51 -1.62 -5.92
C LEU A 8 16.35 -0.50 -6.95
N PRO A 9 15.22 -0.46 -7.67
CA PRO A 9 14.99 0.56 -8.69
C PRO A 9 14.94 1.95 -8.04
N SER A 10 15.72 2.89 -8.56
CA SER A 10 15.80 4.28 -8.08
C SER A 10 15.50 5.30 -9.17
N ALA A 11 15.35 4.86 -10.42
CA ALA A 11 15.11 5.70 -11.57
C ALA A 11 14.31 4.94 -12.63
N TYR A 12 13.79 5.70 -13.58
CA TYR A 12 13.14 5.20 -14.79
C TYR A 12 13.97 5.56 -16.02
N GLU A 13 14.23 4.60 -16.90
CA GLU A 13 14.94 4.83 -18.14
C GLU A 13 13.96 4.86 -19.32
N TYR A 14 14.00 5.94 -20.11
CA TYR A 14 13.19 6.11 -21.30
C TYR A 14 14.01 6.82 -22.40
N ASP A 15 14.04 6.25 -23.59
CA ASP A 15 14.76 6.77 -24.77
C ASP A 15 16.23 7.17 -24.48
N GLY A 16 16.93 6.29 -23.73
CA GLY A 16 18.34 6.49 -23.35
C GLY A 16 18.56 7.59 -22.31
N ARG A 17 17.51 8.14 -21.72
CA ARG A 17 17.57 9.11 -20.61
C ARG A 17 17.15 8.46 -19.31
N VAL A 18 17.80 8.84 -18.23
CA VAL A 18 17.49 8.40 -16.86
C VAL A 18 16.71 9.51 -16.16
N TYR A 19 15.56 9.15 -15.62
CA TYR A 19 14.69 10.03 -14.84
C TYR A 19 14.70 9.55 -13.39
N ASP A 20 15.22 10.39 -12.50
CA ASP A 20 15.21 10.12 -11.06
C ASP A 20 13.77 10.03 -10.55
N MET A 21 13.55 9.14 -9.59
CA MET A 21 12.25 8.99 -8.95
C MET A 21 12.37 9.00 -7.43
N GLN A 22 11.30 9.42 -6.78
CA GLN A 22 11.16 9.30 -5.34
C GLN A 22 10.92 7.84 -4.97
N THR A 23 11.78 7.30 -4.12
CA THR A 23 11.71 5.89 -3.69
C THR A 23 11.56 5.75 -2.18
N ASP A 24 11.61 6.87 -1.43
CA ASP A 24 11.41 6.88 0.01
C ASP A 24 9.96 6.47 0.38
N PHE A 25 9.82 5.64 1.40
CA PHE A 25 8.52 5.13 1.83
C PHE A 25 7.53 6.23 2.21
N LYS A 26 8.00 7.38 2.72
CA LYS A 26 7.12 8.50 3.09
C LYS A 26 6.42 9.08 1.87
N GLU A 27 7.13 9.20 0.75
CA GLU A 27 6.54 9.70 -0.50
C GLU A 27 5.52 8.69 -1.06
N TRP A 28 5.80 7.39 -0.95
CA TRP A 28 4.86 6.35 -1.38
C TRP A 28 3.67 6.16 -0.42
N MET A 29 3.81 6.50 0.85
CA MET A 29 2.66 6.66 1.75
C MET A 29 1.78 7.84 1.33
N LYS A 30 2.36 9.00 1.01
CA LYS A 30 1.62 10.16 0.47
C LYS A 30 0.93 9.80 -0.85
N PHE A 31 1.64 9.06 -1.72
CA PHE A 31 1.07 8.53 -2.96
C PHE A 31 -0.18 7.68 -2.69
N GLU A 32 -0.12 6.77 -1.72
CA GLU A 32 -1.25 5.92 -1.37
C GLU A 32 -2.42 6.72 -0.77
N LEU A 33 -2.16 7.69 0.08
CA LEU A 33 -3.19 8.58 0.62
C LEU A 33 -3.87 9.40 -0.49
N LEU A 34 -3.08 9.98 -1.40
CA LEU A 34 -3.60 10.72 -2.55
C LEU A 34 -4.41 9.82 -3.50
N LEU A 35 -3.94 8.59 -3.73
CA LEU A 35 -4.64 7.59 -4.55
C LEU A 35 -6.04 7.28 -3.98
N THR A 36 -6.14 7.16 -2.66
CA THR A 36 -7.39 6.80 -1.97
C THR A 36 -8.33 7.97 -1.72
N ASP A 37 -7.89 9.20 -1.93
CA ASP A 37 -8.71 10.40 -1.80
C ASP A 37 -9.81 10.42 -2.86
N THR A 38 -11.07 10.38 -2.44
CA THR A 38 -12.25 10.36 -3.33
C THR A 38 -12.69 11.74 -3.79
N ASP A 39 -12.18 12.79 -3.18
CA ASP A 39 -12.62 14.17 -3.44
C ASP A 39 -11.87 14.80 -4.62
N ILE A 40 -10.77 14.17 -5.06
CA ILE A 40 -9.94 14.63 -6.17
C ILE A 40 -10.37 13.96 -7.47
N PRO A 41 -10.70 14.74 -8.54
CA PRO A 41 -11.00 14.21 -9.87
C PRO A 41 -9.84 13.38 -10.44
N ILE A 42 -10.15 12.32 -11.21
CA ILE A 42 -9.15 11.35 -11.70
C ILE A 42 -8.00 11.99 -12.49
N ASN A 43 -8.28 12.99 -13.31
CA ASN A 43 -7.25 13.65 -14.12
C ASN A 43 -6.29 14.50 -13.27
N ASP A 44 -6.81 15.20 -12.26
CA ASP A 44 -6.00 15.96 -11.32
C ASP A 44 -5.19 15.04 -10.41
N LYS A 45 -5.80 13.93 -10.00
CA LYS A 45 -5.17 12.90 -9.18
C LYS A 45 -3.99 12.29 -9.93
N SER A 46 -4.16 11.89 -11.18
CA SER A 46 -3.10 11.29 -12.00
C SER A 46 -1.88 12.20 -12.12
N ARG A 47 -2.10 13.48 -12.43
CA ARG A 47 -1.02 14.46 -12.53
C ARG A 47 -0.27 14.63 -11.20
N ARG A 48 -0.99 14.82 -10.09
CA ARG A 48 -0.39 14.99 -8.76
C ARG A 48 0.39 13.75 -8.31
N LEU A 49 -0.08 12.54 -8.64
CA LEU A 49 0.62 11.30 -8.34
C LEU A 49 1.94 11.21 -9.13
N LEU A 50 1.96 11.63 -10.40
CA LEU A 50 3.19 11.68 -11.20
C LEU A 50 4.18 12.72 -10.65
N GLU A 51 3.70 13.93 -10.32
CA GLU A 51 4.51 15.01 -9.73
C GLU A 51 5.12 14.61 -8.37
N LEU A 52 4.44 13.75 -7.61
CA LEU A 52 4.94 13.22 -6.34
C LEU A 52 6.09 12.21 -6.55
N VAL A 53 6.01 11.41 -7.60
CA VAL A 53 6.99 10.34 -7.87
C VAL A 53 8.17 10.85 -8.67
N PHE A 54 7.95 11.72 -9.65
CA PHE A 54 8.97 12.18 -10.57
C PHE A 54 9.20 13.69 -10.48
N PRO A 55 10.40 14.16 -10.09
CA PRO A 55 10.78 15.57 -10.19
C PRO A 55 10.69 16.10 -11.63
N GLN A 56 10.99 15.23 -12.60
CA GLN A 56 10.79 15.45 -14.04
C GLN A 56 10.03 14.27 -14.60
N ILE A 57 8.80 14.48 -15.04
CA ILE A 57 7.92 13.42 -15.55
C ILE A 57 8.44 12.92 -16.91
N PRO A 58 8.74 11.62 -17.04
CA PRO A 58 9.10 11.01 -18.33
C PRO A 58 7.95 11.12 -19.34
N PRO A 59 8.21 11.46 -20.62
CA PRO A 59 7.17 11.55 -21.65
C PRO A 59 6.87 10.16 -22.26
N ASP A 60 6.54 9.17 -21.42
CA ASP A 60 6.26 7.79 -21.83
C ASP A 60 4.82 7.42 -21.51
N GLU A 61 4.07 6.95 -22.50
CA GLU A 61 2.70 6.46 -22.34
C GLU A 61 2.62 5.21 -21.44
N ASN A 62 3.70 4.43 -21.34
CA ASN A 62 3.78 3.24 -20.50
C ASN A 62 4.24 3.53 -19.05
N LEU A 63 4.46 4.80 -18.71
CA LEU A 63 4.96 5.19 -17.37
C LEU A 63 4.11 4.63 -16.24
N TRP A 64 2.78 4.55 -16.43
CA TRP A 64 1.87 4.00 -15.43
C TRP A 64 2.03 2.49 -15.20
N ASP A 65 2.48 1.73 -16.18
CA ASP A 65 2.83 0.32 -16.00
C ASP A 65 4.02 0.15 -15.07
N PHE A 66 5.02 1.02 -15.24
CA PHE A 66 6.17 1.05 -14.35
C PHE A 66 5.78 1.47 -12.93
N ILE A 67 4.95 2.52 -12.76
CA ILE A 67 4.46 2.95 -11.44
C ILE A 67 3.69 1.82 -10.76
N LEU A 68 2.80 1.14 -11.47
CA LEU A 68 2.05 0.01 -10.95
C LEU A 68 2.97 -1.14 -10.51
N TRP A 69 3.96 -1.48 -11.34
CA TRP A 69 4.97 -2.47 -11.03
C TRP A 69 5.79 -2.08 -9.80
N PHE A 70 6.25 -0.82 -9.73
CA PHE A 70 7.03 -0.34 -8.59
C PHE A 70 6.19 -0.34 -7.28
N TYR A 71 4.95 0.14 -7.32
CA TYR A 71 4.04 0.13 -6.18
C TYR A 71 3.84 -1.30 -5.63
N GLN A 72 3.79 -2.30 -6.50
CA GLN A 72 3.67 -3.72 -6.14
C GLN A 72 4.99 -4.37 -5.72
N CYS A 73 6.06 -3.61 -5.57
CA CYS A 73 7.41 -4.09 -5.22
C CYS A 73 7.97 -5.09 -6.25
N GLY A 74 7.82 -4.80 -7.54
CA GLY A 74 8.36 -5.62 -8.63
C GLY A 74 7.65 -6.98 -8.81
N LYS A 75 6.54 -7.21 -8.14
CA LYS A 75 5.76 -8.45 -8.28
C LYS A 75 4.74 -8.25 -9.39
N GLU A 76 5.00 -8.85 -10.55
CA GLU A 76 3.98 -9.01 -11.57
C GLU A 76 2.81 -9.79 -10.97
N GLY A 77 1.62 -9.21 -11.04
CA GLY A 77 0.33 -9.74 -10.65
C GLY A 77 0.39 -11.00 -9.79
N ALA A 78 0.46 -10.86 -8.48
CA ALA A 78 0.18 -12.00 -7.63
C ALA A 78 -1.09 -12.64 -8.17
N ARG A 79 -1.00 -13.88 -8.66
CA ARG A 79 -2.16 -14.64 -9.17
C ARG A 79 -3.24 -14.49 -8.11
N ALA A 80 -4.22 -13.63 -8.39
CA ALA A 80 -5.39 -13.51 -7.54
C ALA A 80 -5.93 -14.93 -7.42
N SER A 81 -5.82 -15.52 -6.24
CA SER A 81 -6.31 -16.87 -6.03
C SER A 81 -7.79 -16.83 -6.42
N LYS A 82 -8.24 -17.77 -7.23
CA LYS A 82 -9.62 -17.86 -7.72
C LYS A 82 -10.66 -17.88 -6.58
N LYS A 83 -10.22 -18.09 -5.33
CA LYS A 83 -11.05 -18.02 -4.11
C LYS A 83 -11.38 -16.58 -3.64
N ALA A 84 -10.67 -15.55 -4.08
CA ALA A 84 -10.89 -14.18 -3.62
C ALA A 84 -12.09 -13.45 -4.29
N LYS A 85 -12.85 -14.11 -5.17
CA LYS A 85 -13.91 -13.47 -5.96
C LYS A 85 -15.26 -13.26 -5.26
N SER A 86 -15.47 -13.71 -4.03
CA SER A 86 -16.82 -13.69 -3.43
C SER A 86 -16.96 -12.98 -2.06
N GLN A 87 -15.90 -12.42 -1.51
CA GLN A 87 -15.98 -11.78 -0.18
C GLN A 87 -15.79 -10.28 -0.30
N LYS A 88 -16.63 -9.50 0.39
CA LYS A 88 -16.39 -8.07 0.65
C LYS A 88 -15.12 -7.97 1.47
N GLN A 89 -13.96 -7.83 0.80
CA GLN A 89 -12.72 -7.60 1.51
C GLN A 89 -12.79 -6.21 2.14
N THR A 90 -12.74 -6.15 3.45
CA THR A 90 -12.56 -4.92 4.21
C THR A 90 -11.08 -4.56 4.21
N ALA A 91 -10.75 -3.26 4.21
CA ALA A 91 -9.39 -2.82 4.45
C ALA A 91 -8.94 -3.30 5.83
N ILE A 92 -7.76 -3.91 5.90
CA ILE A 92 -7.23 -4.45 7.16
C ILE A 92 -6.28 -3.49 7.86
N TYR A 93 -5.73 -2.50 7.12
CA TYR A 93 -4.94 -1.40 7.68
C TYR A 93 -5.14 -0.11 6.88
N SER A 94 -4.73 1.00 7.47
CA SER A 94 -4.67 2.31 6.82
C SER A 94 -3.42 3.05 7.29
N PHE A 95 -2.66 3.65 6.38
CA PHE A 95 -1.52 4.49 6.76
C PHE A 95 -1.93 5.81 7.42
N GLU A 96 -3.18 6.21 7.25
CA GLU A 96 -3.73 7.42 7.88
C GLU A 96 -4.19 7.18 9.33
N TYR A 97 -4.89 6.05 9.56
CA TYR A 97 -5.55 5.80 10.85
C TYR A 97 -4.77 4.86 11.77
N ASP A 98 -3.81 4.13 11.24
CA ASP A 98 -3.00 3.17 12.01
C ASP A 98 -1.52 3.59 12.12
N ASP A 99 -1.17 4.81 11.73
CA ASP A 99 0.20 5.33 11.68
C ASP A 99 0.94 5.16 13.00
N GLY A 100 0.29 5.45 14.13
CA GLY A 100 0.85 5.29 15.46
C GLY A 100 1.17 3.82 15.81
N TYR A 101 0.31 2.88 15.43
CA TYR A 101 0.55 1.44 15.65
C TYR A 101 1.67 0.92 14.74
N ILE A 102 1.73 1.39 13.51
CA ILE A 102 2.78 1.05 12.55
C ILE A 102 4.13 1.59 13.04
N TYR A 103 4.15 2.86 13.48
CA TYR A 103 5.35 3.47 14.06
C TYR A 103 5.86 2.66 15.28
N ALA A 104 4.97 2.34 16.22
CA ALA A 104 5.32 1.58 17.42
C ALA A 104 5.91 0.20 17.05
N ALA A 105 5.29 -0.52 16.11
CA ALA A 105 5.77 -1.82 15.65
C ALA A 105 7.17 -1.75 15.01
N PHE A 106 7.44 -0.75 14.17
CA PHE A 106 8.78 -0.57 13.59
C PHE A 106 9.83 -0.21 14.64
N ARG A 107 9.46 0.58 15.65
CA ARG A 107 10.35 0.88 16.78
C ARG A 107 10.66 -0.35 17.62
N GLU A 108 9.66 -1.16 17.91
CA GLU A 108 9.77 -2.34 18.75
C GLU A 108 10.56 -3.47 18.07
N ILE A 109 10.17 -3.82 16.83
CA ILE A 109 10.69 -5.01 16.14
C ILE A 109 12.04 -4.72 15.46
N TYR A 110 12.15 -3.56 14.80
CA TYR A 110 13.32 -3.24 13.95
C TYR A 110 14.22 -2.16 14.54
N ASN A 111 13.84 -1.56 15.66
CA ASN A 111 14.50 -0.38 16.24
C ASN A 111 14.64 0.79 15.24
N ILE A 112 13.71 0.88 14.25
CA ILE A 112 13.68 1.97 13.28
C ILE A 112 12.72 3.05 13.76
N ASN A 113 13.19 4.29 13.78
CA ASN A 113 12.34 5.46 13.99
C ASN A 113 11.87 6.00 12.64
N LEU A 114 10.64 5.65 12.23
CA LEU A 114 10.05 6.07 10.95
C LEU A 114 9.93 7.60 10.81
N ILE A 115 9.92 8.36 11.93
CA ILE A 115 9.88 9.82 11.90
C ILE A 115 11.23 10.39 11.47
N THR A 116 12.32 9.87 12.06
CA THR A 116 13.66 10.45 11.92
C THR A 116 14.58 9.67 10.98
N VAL A 117 14.19 8.47 10.52
CA VAL A 117 14.97 7.73 9.54
C VAL A 117 15.18 8.60 8.30
N PRO A 118 16.44 8.83 7.87
CA PRO A 118 16.74 9.76 6.78
C PRO A 118 16.23 9.24 5.43
N TYR A 119 16.21 7.93 5.25
CA TYR A 119 15.75 7.26 4.05
C TYR A 119 15.43 5.79 4.36
N LEU A 120 14.35 5.29 3.78
CA LEU A 120 14.01 3.86 3.72
C LEU A 120 13.26 3.62 2.41
N HIS A 121 13.82 2.76 1.56
CA HIS A 121 13.23 2.46 0.27
C HIS A 121 11.83 1.84 0.43
N TRP A 122 10.87 2.22 -0.42
CA TRP A 122 9.48 1.72 -0.38
C TRP A 122 9.39 0.19 -0.31
N TRP A 123 10.21 -0.51 -1.10
CA TRP A 123 10.20 -1.98 -1.13
C TRP A 123 10.72 -2.61 0.16
N GLU A 124 11.73 -2.00 0.79
CA GLU A 124 12.22 -2.41 2.09
C GLU A 124 11.14 -2.19 3.15
N PHE A 125 10.55 -0.99 3.19
CA PHE A 125 9.44 -0.68 4.09
C PHE A 125 8.29 -1.69 3.93
N LYS A 126 7.82 -1.94 2.72
CA LYS A 126 6.72 -2.90 2.45
C LYS A 126 7.10 -4.34 2.83
N SER A 127 8.36 -4.72 2.68
CA SER A 127 8.85 -6.04 3.09
C SER A 127 8.87 -6.19 4.60
N MET A 128 9.37 -5.19 5.31
CA MET A 128 9.38 -5.13 6.77
C MET A 128 7.94 -5.07 7.33
N PHE A 129 7.07 -4.23 6.75
CA PHE A 129 5.68 -4.13 7.15
C PHE A 129 4.94 -5.49 7.04
N ARG A 130 5.18 -6.24 5.96
CA ARG A 130 4.60 -7.59 5.77
C ARG A 130 5.15 -8.65 6.71
N ALA A 131 6.35 -8.44 7.25
CA ALA A 131 7.03 -9.35 8.18
C ALA A 131 6.75 -9.02 9.65
N LEU A 132 5.97 -7.97 9.95
CA LEU A 132 5.56 -7.65 11.31
C LEU A 132 4.82 -8.83 11.96
N HIS A 133 5.14 -9.11 13.21
CA HIS A 133 4.55 -10.17 14.02
C HIS A 133 4.50 -9.77 15.49
N ASP A 134 3.67 -10.44 16.27
CA ASP A 134 3.57 -10.28 17.73
C ASP A 134 3.51 -8.82 18.21
N CYS A 135 2.81 -7.98 17.46
CA CYS A 135 2.65 -6.56 17.77
C CYS A 135 1.22 -6.08 17.54
N LYS A 136 0.89 -4.93 18.14
CA LYS A 136 -0.49 -4.41 18.18
C LYS A 136 -1.14 -4.22 16.82
N ILE A 137 -0.40 -3.75 15.80
CA ILE A 137 -0.96 -3.58 14.45
C ILE A 137 -1.36 -4.91 13.83
N VAL A 138 -0.60 -5.98 14.07
CA VAL A 138 -0.89 -7.33 13.57
C VAL A 138 -2.17 -7.88 14.21
N ASP A 139 -2.34 -7.68 15.53
CA ASP A 139 -3.61 -8.04 16.22
C ASP A 139 -4.79 -7.30 15.60
N ILE A 140 -4.66 -5.99 15.40
CA ILE A 140 -5.71 -5.14 14.81
C ILE A 140 -6.06 -5.63 13.40
N MET A 141 -5.06 -5.90 12.55
CA MET A 141 -5.28 -6.45 11.21
C MET A 141 -5.97 -7.83 11.28
N GLY A 142 -5.58 -8.66 12.25
CA GLY A 142 -6.23 -9.93 12.57
C GLY A 142 -7.72 -9.76 12.89
N TYR A 143 -8.04 -8.89 13.83
CA TYR A 143 -9.45 -8.63 14.21
C TYR A 143 -10.28 -8.14 13.01
N ARG A 144 -9.72 -7.28 12.15
CA ARG A 144 -10.44 -6.78 10.98
C ARG A 144 -10.65 -7.86 9.91
N SER A 145 -9.67 -8.75 9.71
CA SER A 145 -9.69 -9.78 8.68
C SER A 145 -10.45 -11.05 9.07
N GLU A 146 -10.50 -11.38 10.36
CA GLU A 146 -11.12 -12.62 10.84
C GLU A 146 -12.62 -12.63 10.57
N GLU A 147 -13.12 -13.72 9.99
CA GLU A 147 -14.55 -13.88 9.69
C GLU A 147 -15.31 -14.52 10.86
N ILE A 148 -16.46 -13.94 11.15
CA ILE A 148 -17.40 -14.52 12.12
C ILE A 148 -18.31 -15.48 11.36
N SER A 149 -18.09 -16.78 11.54
CA SER A 149 -18.89 -17.86 10.96
C SER A 149 -19.98 -18.34 11.93
N ARG A 150 -20.84 -19.25 11.44
CA ARG A 150 -21.84 -19.91 12.30
C ARG A 150 -21.18 -20.79 13.37
N ASP A 151 -20.02 -21.37 13.07
CA ASP A 151 -19.31 -22.29 13.94
C ASP A 151 -18.39 -21.57 14.95
N THR A 152 -18.24 -20.25 14.85
CA THR A 152 -17.47 -19.46 15.82
C THR A 152 -18.14 -19.51 17.19
N PRO A 153 -17.42 -19.85 18.29
CA PRO A 153 -17.97 -19.87 19.63
C PRO A 153 -18.55 -18.51 20.05
N GLU A 154 -19.64 -18.50 20.81
CA GLU A 154 -20.38 -17.27 21.12
C GLU A 154 -19.51 -16.21 21.85
N TYR A 155 -18.64 -16.65 22.77
CA TYR A 155 -17.71 -15.73 23.45
C TYR A 155 -16.75 -15.06 22.48
N HIS A 156 -16.27 -15.82 21.48
CA HIS A 156 -15.35 -15.30 20.48
C HIS A 156 -16.05 -14.37 19.48
N LYS A 157 -17.32 -14.67 19.13
CA LYS A 157 -18.16 -13.76 18.33
C LYS A 157 -18.30 -12.40 18.99
N LYS A 158 -18.64 -12.39 20.29
CA LYS A 158 -18.79 -11.15 21.07
C LYS A 158 -17.47 -10.37 21.10
N PHE A 159 -16.37 -11.04 21.38
CA PHE A 159 -15.05 -10.45 21.40
C PHE A 159 -14.69 -9.83 20.04
N LEU A 160 -14.78 -10.60 18.95
CA LEU A 160 -14.46 -10.10 17.61
C LEU A 160 -15.36 -8.95 17.17
N THR A 161 -16.65 -9.01 17.49
CA THR A 161 -17.61 -7.94 17.17
C THR A 161 -17.19 -6.64 17.85
N GLU A 162 -16.80 -6.71 19.12
CA GLU A 162 -16.31 -5.54 19.84
C GLU A 162 -14.98 -5.03 19.29
N MET A 163 -14.02 -5.91 18.99
CA MET A 163 -12.73 -5.51 18.41
C MET A 163 -12.89 -4.87 17.02
N LYS A 164 -13.76 -5.44 16.18
CA LYS A 164 -14.10 -4.85 14.88
C LYS A 164 -14.73 -3.47 15.03
N ARG A 165 -15.54 -3.24 16.04
CA ARG A 165 -16.15 -1.94 16.33
C ARG A 165 -15.11 -0.92 16.81
N VAL A 166 -14.24 -1.32 17.75
CA VAL A 166 -13.19 -0.45 18.33
C VAL A 166 -12.17 -0.03 17.28
N TYR A 167 -11.76 -0.97 16.42
CA TYR A 167 -10.74 -0.76 15.40
C TYR A 167 -11.30 -0.57 13.99
N ALA A 168 -12.57 -0.19 13.87
CA ALA A 168 -13.17 0.06 12.55
C ALA A 168 -12.43 1.17 11.81
N LEU A 169 -12.12 0.93 10.52
CA LEU A 169 -11.58 1.95 9.64
C LEU A 169 -12.74 2.72 8.98
N PRO A 170 -12.75 4.05 9.04
CA PRO A 170 -13.64 4.82 8.19
C PRO A 170 -13.17 4.66 6.75
N LYS A 171 -14.05 4.55 5.80
CA LYS A 171 -13.86 4.58 4.31
C LYS A 171 -12.45 4.30 3.74
N SER A 172 -11.79 3.23 4.21
CA SER A 172 -10.48 2.83 3.67
C SER A 172 -10.61 1.84 2.54
N LEU A 173 -9.79 1.98 1.49
CA LEU A 173 -9.73 1.05 0.38
C LEU A 173 -8.85 -0.15 0.72
N THR A 174 -9.27 -1.33 0.26
CA THR A 174 -8.44 -2.55 0.30
C THR A 174 -7.29 -2.45 -0.70
N GLU A 175 -6.24 -3.24 -0.54
CA GLU A 175 -5.12 -3.32 -1.50
C GLU A 175 -5.60 -3.59 -2.94
N GLN A 176 -6.61 -4.46 -3.09
CA GLN A 176 -7.19 -4.74 -4.42
C GLN A 176 -7.91 -3.53 -5.01
N GLN A 177 -8.62 -2.75 -4.18
CA GLN A 177 -9.28 -1.53 -4.61
C GLN A 177 -8.27 -0.44 -4.99
N LYS A 178 -7.17 -0.30 -4.24
CA LYS A 178 -6.06 0.61 -4.58
C LYS A 178 -5.44 0.27 -5.94
N LEU A 179 -5.17 -1.02 -6.17
CA LEU A 179 -4.67 -1.50 -7.46
C LEU A 179 -5.68 -1.29 -8.61
N ALA A 180 -6.97 -1.46 -8.34
CA ALA A 180 -8.02 -1.19 -9.31
C ALA A 180 -8.10 0.31 -9.65
N GLU A 181 -7.92 1.18 -8.68
CA GLU A 181 -7.89 2.63 -8.88
C GLU A 181 -6.69 3.06 -9.73
N LEU A 182 -5.48 2.53 -9.46
CA LEU A 182 -4.31 2.76 -10.30
C LEU A 182 -4.53 2.31 -11.75
N LYS A 183 -5.17 1.15 -11.96
CA LYS A 183 -5.50 0.67 -13.30
C LYS A 183 -6.50 1.58 -14.02
N LYS A 184 -7.50 2.10 -13.32
CA LYS A 184 -8.44 3.08 -13.90
C LYS A 184 -7.74 4.37 -14.31
N ILE A 185 -6.83 4.87 -13.49
CA ILE A 185 -6.01 6.06 -13.81
C ILE A 185 -5.22 5.79 -15.10
N ARG A 186 -4.53 4.65 -15.17
CA ARG A 186 -3.80 4.23 -16.38
C ARG A 186 -4.71 4.18 -17.61
N GLU A 187 -5.87 3.53 -17.51
CA GLU A 187 -6.83 3.40 -18.62
C GLU A 187 -7.40 4.75 -19.05
N SER A 188 -7.61 5.69 -18.13
CA SER A 188 -8.15 7.02 -18.44
C SER A 188 -7.18 7.93 -19.21
N LEU A 189 -5.88 7.62 -19.17
CA LEU A 189 -4.84 8.39 -19.84
C LEU A 189 -4.47 7.83 -21.23
N ASN A 190 -4.89 6.60 -21.55
CA ASN A 190 -4.69 5.95 -22.84
C ASN A 190 -5.88 6.18 -23.81
N LEU A 191 -6.78 7.15 -23.55
CA LEU A 191 -7.84 7.64 -24.40
C LEU A 191 -7.46 9.00 -24.99
#